data_71daf06a1840d0e8c9ba840027bb9f49
#
_entry.id   71daf06a1840d0e8c9ba840027bb9f49
#
_cell.length_a   1.000
_cell.length_b   1.000
_cell.length_c   1.000
_cell.angle_alpha   90.00
_cell.angle_beta   90.00
_cell.angle_gamma   90.00
#
_symmetry.space_group_name_H-M   'P 1'
#
loop_
_entity.id
_entity.type
_entity.pdbx_description
1 polymer ?
#
loop_
_entity_poly.entity_id
_entity_poly.type
_entity_poly.pdbx_seq_one_letter_code
_entity_poly.pdbx_strand_id
1 'polypeptide(L)'
;MTQENNSKFNIQHSTLDLAPIVLFVYNRPDHTKQTVEALQKNKLAIGSELFIYSDAAKNENAEQKVNEVREYIKSIDGFKKITIIEREKNWGLANSIIDGVTKIVNEYGKIIVLEDDLVTSPYFLKFMNEALEIYKDEEKVWHISGWNYPIDTKGLDDVFFWRLMNCWGWATWADRWKH
;
A
#
# COMPACT_ATOMS: atom_id res chain seq x y z
N MET A 1 -6.55 28.78 26.98
CA MET A 1 -7.75 27.95 26.92
C MET A 1 -8.02 27.68 25.46
N THR A 2 -7.64 26.53 24.97
CA THR A 2 -8.24 25.88 23.78
C THR A 2 -7.74 24.42 23.79
N GLN A 3 -8.37 23.62 24.66
CA GLN A 3 -8.40 22.17 24.56
C GLN A 3 -9.60 21.86 23.69
N GLU A 4 -9.39 21.64 22.41
CA GLU A 4 -10.36 20.94 21.55
C GLU A 4 -9.66 20.65 20.21
N ASN A 5 -9.19 19.43 20.04
CA ASN A 5 -9.20 18.72 18.73
C ASN A 5 -8.37 17.40 18.73
N ASN A 6 -8.27 16.70 19.86
CA ASN A 6 -7.65 15.36 19.87
C ASN A 6 -8.65 14.21 19.71
N SER A 7 -9.91 14.47 19.35
CA SER A 7 -10.96 13.43 19.35
C SER A 7 -11.26 12.79 17.99
N LYS A 8 -10.68 13.27 16.89
CA LYS A 8 -11.01 12.74 15.54
C LYS A 8 -10.24 11.47 15.14
N PHE A 9 -9.18 11.12 15.81
CA PHE A 9 -8.33 9.97 15.43
C PHE A 9 -8.56 8.69 16.27
N ASN A 10 -9.62 8.61 17.05
CA ASN A 10 -9.91 7.43 17.87
C ASN A 10 -11.06 6.61 17.26
N ILE A 11 -10.92 6.19 15.99
CA ILE A 11 -11.83 5.25 15.36
C ILE A 11 -11.60 3.88 16.01
N GLN A 12 -12.66 3.30 16.59
CA GLN A 12 -12.57 1.94 17.12
C GLN A 12 -12.29 0.95 15.98
N HIS A 13 -11.11 0.36 15.96
CA HIS A 13 -10.62 -0.52 14.89
C HIS A 13 -11.50 -1.73 14.59
N SER A 14 -12.39 -2.12 15.51
CA SER A 14 -13.34 -3.23 15.31
C SER A 14 -14.43 -2.96 14.29
N THR A 15 -14.56 -1.72 13.80
CA THR A 15 -15.59 -1.31 12.82
C THR A 15 -15.00 -0.82 11.50
N LEU A 16 -13.67 -0.73 11.37
CA LEU A 16 -13.05 -0.33 10.12
C LEU A 16 -13.15 -1.46 9.09
N ASP A 17 -13.79 -1.15 7.96
CA ASP A 17 -13.65 -1.94 6.75
C ASP A 17 -12.25 -1.69 6.16
N LEU A 18 -11.34 -2.67 6.26
CA LEU A 18 -9.94 -2.50 5.90
C LEU A 18 -9.76 -2.52 4.38
N ALA A 19 -9.01 -1.54 3.88
CA ALA A 19 -8.63 -1.51 2.47
C ALA A 19 -7.70 -2.68 2.13
N PRO A 20 -7.86 -3.33 0.97
CA PRO A 20 -6.92 -4.31 0.49
C PRO A 20 -5.55 -3.67 0.24
N ILE A 21 -4.51 -4.45 0.47
CA ILE A 21 -3.12 -4.08 0.20
C ILE A 21 -2.73 -4.70 -1.13
N VAL A 22 -2.15 -3.92 -2.02
CA VAL A 22 -1.55 -4.42 -3.26
C VAL A 22 -0.06 -4.16 -3.23
N LEU A 23 0.72 -5.23 -3.38
CA LEU A 23 2.17 -5.22 -3.43
C LEU A 23 2.64 -5.63 -4.83
N PHE A 24 3.43 -4.77 -5.47
CA PHE A 24 4.07 -5.07 -6.74
C PHE A 24 5.50 -5.52 -6.52
N VAL A 25 5.84 -6.72 -7.04
CA VAL A 25 7.17 -7.33 -6.91
C VAL A 25 7.71 -7.76 -8.27
N TYR A 26 9.06 -7.81 -8.38
CA TYR A 26 9.69 -8.22 -9.62
C TYR A 26 10.89 -9.16 -9.36
N ASN A 27 12.12 -8.63 -9.30
CA ASN A 27 13.36 -9.41 -9.25
C ASN A 27 14.31 -8.98 -8.13
N ARG A 28 13.77 -8.52 -7.01
CA ARG A 28 14.53 -8.04 -5.84
C ARG A 28 14.14 -8.85 -4.58
N PRO A 29 14.61 -10.11 -4.44
CA PRO A 29 14.16 -11.00 -3.35
C PRO A 29 14.41 -10.43 -1.96
N ASP A 30 15.58 -9.80 -1.71
CA ASP A 30 15.91 -9.24 -0.40
C ASP A 30 15.02 -8.05 -0.04
N HIS A 31 14.74 -7.15 -1.01
CA HIS A 31 13.83 -6.02 -0.80
C HIS A 31 12.40 -6.51 -0.57
N THR A 32 11.92 -7.42 -1.41
CA THR A 32 10.60 -8.03 -1.25
C THR A 32 10.43 -8.63 0.15
N LYS A 33 11.44 -9.36 0.63
CA LYS A 33 11.43 -9.94 1.97
C LYS A 33 11.34 -8.87 3.05
N GLN A 34 12.17 -7.84 3.00
CA GLN A 34 12.16 -6.74 3.97
C GLN A 34 10.80 -6.02 3.99
N THR A 35 10.23 -5.73 2.82
CA THR A 35 8.91 -5.09 2.70
C THR A 35 7.81 -5.96 3.32
N VAL A 36 7.77 -7.25 3.00
CA VAL A 36 6.77 -8.19 3.54
C VAL A 36 6.91 -8.34 5.05
N GLU A 37 8.12 -8.54 5.57
CA GLU A 37 8.37 -8.66 7.01
C GLU A 37 7.98 -7.38 7.77
N ALA A 38 8.16 -6.21 7.16
CA ALA A 38 7.69 -4.95 7.73
C ALA A 38 6.16 -4.86 7.73
N LEU A 39 5.50 -5.27 6.65
CA LEU A 39 4.04 -5.33 6.58
C LEU A 39 3.44 -6.30 7.59
N GLN A 40 4.01 -7.50 7.75
CA GLN A 40 3.57 -8.49 8.74
C GLN A 40 3.60 -7.96 10.17
N LYS A 41 4.52 -7.03 10.49
CA LYS A 41 4.62 -6.37 11.81
C LYS A 41 3.57 -5.28 12.03
N ASN A 42 2.80 -4.93 11.01
CA ASN A 42 1.74 -3.93 11.14
C ASN A 42 0.56 -4.46 11.96
N LYS A 43 0.00 -3.59 12.82
CA LYS A 43 -1.08 -3.97 13.75
C LYS A 43 -2.36 -4.48 13.07
N LEU A 44 -2.62 -4.07 11.82
CA LEU A 44 -3.80 -4.48 11.06
C LEU A 44 -3.50 -5.55 10.01
N ALA A 45 -2.28 -6.06 9.92
CA ALA A 45 -1.89 -7.05 8.91
C ALA A 45 -2.79 -8.28 8.92
N ILE A 46 -3.02 -8.88 10.09
CA ILE A 46 -3.83 -10.10 10.26
C ILE A 46 -5.29 -9.93 9.79
N GLY A 47 -5.81 -8.71 9.80
CA GLY A 47 -7.17 -8.38 9.32
C GLY A 47 -7.24 -7.94 7.86
N SER A 48 -6.09 -7.69 7.21
CA SER A 48 -6.00 -7.14 5.86
C SER A 48 -5.87 -8.24 4.81
N GLU A 49 -6.46 -8.01 3.65
CA GLU A 49 -6.24 -8.84 2.45
C GLU A 49 -5.03 -8.29 1.67
N LEU A 50 -4.11 -9.19 1.28
CA LEU A 50 -2.89 -8.87 0.53
C LEU A 50 -2.97 -9.47 -0.88
N PHE A 51 -2.86 -8.62 -1.89
CA PHE A 51 -2.71 -9.01 -3.29
C PHE A 51 -1.27 -8.76 -3.71
N ILE A 52 -0.58 -9.77 -4.26
CA ILE A 52 0.80 -9.67 -4.71
C ILE A 52 0.82 -9.86 -6.22
N TYR A 53 1.20 -8.81 -6.95
CA TYR A 53 1.42 -8.87 -8.38
C TYR A 53 2.91 -9.10 -8.65
N SER A 54 3.26 -10.29 -9.13
CA SER A 54 4.62 -10.68 -9.51
C SER A 54 4.77 -10.63 -11.02
N ASP A 55 5.54 -9.67 -11.51
CA ASP A 55 5.81 -9.56 -12.94
C ASP A 55 6.74 -10.70 -13.43
N ALA A 56 6.67 -11.04 -14.72
CA ALA A 56 7.53 -12.05 -15.31
C ALA A 56 8.92 -11.47 -15.62
N ALA A 57 9.90 -12.34 -15.77
CA ALA A 57 11.24 -11.95 -16.18
C ALA A 57 11.23 -11.23 -17.53
N LYS A 58 11.93 -10.10 -17.62
CA LYS A 58 12.09 -9.34 -18.86
C LYS A 58 13.04 -10.04 -19.85
N ASN A 59 13.97 -10.82 -19.33
CA ASN A 59 14.97 -11.57 -20.08
C ASN A 59 15.54 -12.69 -19.18
N GLU A 60 16.33 -13.59 -19.77
CA GLU A 60 16.96 -14.73 -19.10
C GLU A 60 17.78 -14.34 -17.86
N ASN A 61 18.45 -13.18 -17.88
CA ASN A 61 19.25 -12.70 -16.73
C ASN A 61 18.40 -12.37 -15.50
N ALA A 62 17.11 -12.11 -15.66
CA ALA A 62 16.21 -11.81 -14.57
C ALA A 62 15.48 -13.05 -14.02
N GLU A 63 15.47 -14.17 -14.75
CA GLU A 63 14.65 -15.34 -14.43
C GLU A 63 14.94 -15.92 -13.05
N GLN A 64 16.22 -16.11 -12.72
CA GLN A 64 16.59 -16.65 -11.42
C GLN A 64 16.01 -15.81 -10.28
N LYS A 65 16.21 -14.48 -10.29
CA LYS A 65 15.74 -13.59 -9.22
C LYS A 65 14.21 -13.50 -9.18
N VAL A 66 13.53 -13.52 -10.33
CA VAL A 66 12.06 -13.56 -10.38
C VAL A 66 11.56 -14.86 -9.75
N ASN A 67 12.19 -15.99 -10.05
CA ASN A 67 11.82 -17.28 -9.45
C ASN A 67 12.06 -17.29 -7.93
N GLU A 68 13.18 -16.73 -7.45
CA GLU A 68 13.46 -16.57 -6.01
C GLU A 68 12.36 -15.74 -5.32
N VAL A 69 11.92 -14.62 -5.93
CA VAL A 69 10.79 -13.82 -5.43
C VAL A 69 9.51 -14.64 -5.41
N ARG A 70 9.19 -15.36 -6.49
CA ARG A 70 7.97 -16.17 -6.61
C ARG A 70 7.92 -17.30 -5.59
N GLU A 71 9.05 -17.95 -5.33
CA GLU A 71 9.11 -18.97 -4.26
C GLU A 71 8.91 -18.36 -2.87
N TYR A 72 9.53 -17.22 -2.61
CA TYR A 72 9.37 -16.52 -1.33
C TYR A 72 7.92 -16.10 -1.09
N ILE A 73 7.25 -15.47 -2.07
CA ILE A 73 5.89 -14.96 -1.86
C ILE A 73 4.86 -16.07 -1.63
N LYS A 74 5.10 -17.29 -2.09
CA LYS A 74 4.26 -18.47 -1.79
C LYS A 74 4.33 -18.92 -0.34
N SER A 75 5.37 -18.55 0.39
CA SER A 75 5.58 -18.89 1.80
C SER A 75 5.04 -17.86 2.78
N ILE A 76 4.48 -16.75 2.31
CA ILE A 76 4.03 -15.64 3.15
C ILE A 76 2.73 -16.01 3.89
N ASP A 77 2.65 -15.60 5.16
CA ASP A 77 1.49 -15.70 6.03
C ASP A 77 1.24 -14.36 6.78
N GLY A 78 0.41 -14.37 7.81
CA GLY A 78 0.18 -13.23 8.71
C GLY A 78 -0.83 -12.20 8.19
N PHE A 79 -1.57 -12.51 7.12
CA PHE A 79 -2.67 -11.71 6.58
C PHE A 79 -3.98 -12.50 6.60
N LYS A 80 -5.12 -11.81 6.53
CA LYS A 80 -6.46 -12.43 6.46
C LYS A 80 -6.58 -13.36 5.26
N LYS A 81 -6.06 -12.90 4.11
CA LYS A 81 -6.04 -13.64 2.85
C LYS A 81 -4.87 -13.12 2.00
N ILE A 82 -4.21 -14.02 1.31
CA ILE A 82 -3.15 -13.68 0.35
C ILE A 82 -3.56 -14.20 -1.02
N THR A 83 -3.52 -13.31 -2.02
CA THR A 83 -3.80 -13.65 -3.42
C THR A 83 -2.58 -13.28 -4.25
N ILE A 84 -1.95 -14.28 -4.88
CA ILE A 84 -0.76 -14.09 -5.71
C ILE A 84 -1.17 -14.13 -7.18
N ILE A 85 -0.76 -13.11 -7.94
CA ILE A 85 -0.98 -12.95 -9.36
C ILE A 85 0.39 -12.98 -10.05
N GLU A 86 0.79 -14.14 -10.56
CA GLU A 86 1.98 -14.28 -11.37
C GLU A 86 1.67 -13.95 -12.83
N ARG A 87 2.38 -12.96 -13.41
CA ARG A 87 2.23 -12.60 -14.82
C ARG A 87 2.96 -13.62 -15.68
N GLU A 88 2.37 -14.00 -16.82
CA GLU A 88 2.97 -14.93 -17.81
C GLU A 88 4.06 -14.24 -18.63
N LYS A 89 3.97 -12.94 -18.83
CA LYS A 89 4.95 -12.12 -19.56
C LYS A 89 5.25 -10.84 -18.79
N ASN A 90 6.40 -10.22 -19.04
CA ASN A 90 6.78 -8.96 -18.42
C ASN A 90 5.88 -7.81 -18.92
N TRP A 91 5.18 -7.18 -18.02
CA TRP A 91 4.31 -6.02 -18.27
C TRP A 91 5.02 -4.70 -18.02
N GLY A 92 6.09 -4.73 -17.22
CA GLY A 92 6.73 -3.55 -16.67
C GLY A 92 5.92 -2.90 -15.56
N LEU A 93 6.60 -2.12 -14.74
CA LEU A 93 6.04 -1.55 -13.51
C LEU A 93 4.75 -0.74 -13.75
N ALA A 94 4.79 0.21 -14.67
CA ALA A 94 3.67 1.11 -14.94
C ALA A 94 2.38 0.36 -15.34
N ASN A 95 2.48 -0.58 -16.28
CA ASN A 95 1.31 -1.36 -16.72
C ASN A 95 0.81 -2.30 -15.62
N SER A 96 1.72 -2.88 -14.84
CA SER A 96 1.36 -3.73 -13.70
C SER A 96 0.61 -2.95 -12.63
N ILE A 97 1.05 -1.72 -12.30
CA ILE A 97 0.37 -0.84 -11.34
C ILE A 97 -1.00 -0.43 -11.88
N ILE A 98 -1.08 0.08 -13.11
CA ILE A 98 -2.36 0.51 -13.70
C ILE A 98 -3.38 -0.62 -13.68
N ASP A 99 -3.01 -1.82 -14.15
CA ASP A 99 -3.91 -2.97 -14.18
C ASP A 99 -4.30 -3.43 -12.78
N GLY A 100 -3.32 -3.66 -11.90
CA GLY A 100 -3.56 -4.17 -10.55
C GLY A 100 -4.38 -3.21 -9.70
N VAL A 101 -4.02 -1.93 -9.70
CA VAL A 101 -4.76 -0.91 -8.95
C VAL A 101 -6.18 -0.77 -9.49
N THR A 102 -6.35 -0.68 -10.82
CA THR A 102 -7.68 -0.53 -11.44
C THR A 102 -8.60 -1.69 -11.09
N LYS A 103 -8.11 -2.93 -11.14
CA LYS A 103 -8.90 -4.10 -10.77
C LYS A 103 -9.35 -4.06 -9.31
N ILE A 104 -8.39 -3.90 -8.41
CA ILE A 104 -8.66 -4.01 -6.97
C ILE A 104 -9.44 -2.80 -6.46
N VAL A 105 -9.11 -1.57 -6.87
CA VAL A 105 -9.84 -0.39 -6.41
C VAL A 105 -11.30 -0.37 -6.88
N ASN A 106 -11.58 -0.87 -8.10
CA ASN A 106 -12.94 -0.97 -8.59
C ASN A 106 -13.78 -2.06 -7.89
N GLU A 107 -13.14 -3.11 -7.40
CA GLU A 107 -13.79 -4.19 -6.65
C GLU A 107 -14.07 -3.79 -5.20
N TYR A 108 -13.10 -3.14 -4.54
CA TYR A 108 -13.13 -2.84 -3.11
C TYR A 108 -13.49 -1.38 -2.77
N GLY A 109 -13.53 -0.48 -3.75
CA GLY A 109 -13.82 0.94 -3.57
C GLY A 109 -12.64 1.77 -3.07
N LYS A 110 -11.62 1.16 -2.48
CA LYS A 110 -10.40 1.79 -1.93
C LYS A 110 -9.23 0.81 -1.95
N ILE A 111 -7.99 1.31 -1.83
CA ILE A 111 -6.78 0.47 -1.97
C ILE A 111 -5.61 1.11 -1.24
N ILE A 112 -4.69 0.27 -0.74
CA ILE A 112 -3.35 0.64 -0.28
C ILE A 112 -2.33 0.00 -1.23
N VAL A 113 -1.37 0.78 -1.73
CA VAL A 113 -0.42 0.35 -2.76
C VAL A 113 1.01 0.47 -2.28
N LEU A 114 1.79 -0.59 -2.50
CA LEU A 114 3.20 -0.70 -2.16
C LEU A 114 4.01 -1.32 -3.31
N GLU A 115 5.28 -0.96 -3.33
CA GLU A 115 6.31 -1.60 -4.15
C GLU A 115 7.27 -2.41 -3.26
N ASP A 116 8.09 -3.26 -3.86
CA ASP A 116 8.92 -4.24 -3.15
C ASP A 116 10.15 -3.66 -2.41
N ASP A 117 10.33 -2.35 -2.38
CA ASP A 117 11.42 -1.65 -1.69
C ASP A 117 10.97 -0.69 -0.58
N LEU A 118 9.75 -0.84 -0.10
CA LEU A 118 9.15 0.05 0.88
C LEU A 118 9.02 -0.62 2.26
N VAL A 119 9.91 -0.25 3.17
CA VAL A 119 9.89 -0.76 4.55
C VAL A 119 8.99 0.13 5.41
N THR A 120 7.82 -0.40 5.77
CA THR A 120 6.78 0.34 6.49
C THR A 120 7.02 0.38 8.01
N SER A 121 6.54 1.46 8.66
CA SER A 121 6.41 1.48 10.12
C SER A 121 5.31 0.52 10.59
N PRO A 122 5.32 0.07 11.86
CA PRO A 122 4.26 -0.81 12.40
C PRO A 122 2.86 -0.19 12.44
N TYR A 123 2.73 1.11 12.20
CA TYR A 123 1.48 1.85 12.20
C TYR A 123 1.02 2.29 10.80
N PHE A 124 1.76 1.93 9.75
CA PHE A 124 1.46 2.34 8.37
C PHE A 124 0.04 1.95 7.95
N LEU A 125 -0.36 0.68 8.12
CA LEU A 125 -1.70 0.22 7.75
C LEU A 125 -2.80 0.89 8.57
N LYS A 126 -2.53 1.19 9.85
CA LYS A 126 -3.45 1.95 10.69
C LYS A 126 -3.66 3.34 10.12
N PHE A 127 -2.58 4.08 9.87
CA PHE A 127 -2.62 5.42 9.30
C PHE A 127 -3.38 5.45 7.97
N MET A 128 -3.06 4.54 7.04
CA MET A 128 -3.70 4.48 5.74
C MET A 128 -5.21 4.25 5.83
N ASN A 129 -5.65 3.29 6.64
CA ASN A 129 -7.07 2.98 6.78
C ASN A 129 -7.85 4.09 7.49
N GLU A 130 -7.29 4.71 8.53
CA GLU A 130 -7.92 5.83 9.23
C GLU A 130 -8.03 7.05 8.31
N ALA A 131 -7.00 7.38 7.55
CA ALA A 131 -7.02 8.47 6.60
C ALA A 131 -8.01 8.22 5.45
N LEU A 132 -8.05 6.99 4.91
CA LEU A 132 -9.05 6.61 3.91
C LEU A 132 -10.48 6.77 4.44
N GLU A 133 -10.75 6.47 5.71
CA GLU A 133 -12.09 6.65 6.30
C GLU A 133 -12.42 8.11 6.57
N ILE A 134 -11.47 8.88 7.13
CA ILE A 134 -11.67 10.30 7.47
C ILE A 134 -11.94 11.15 6.22
N TYR A 135 -11.22 10.88 5.13
CA TYR A 135 -11.27 11.72 3.93
C TYR A 135 -12.11 11.13 2.79
N LYS A 136 -12.88 10.08 3.02
CA LYS A 136 -13.68 9.42 1.96
C LYS A 136 -14.65 10.36 1.24
N ASP A 137 -15.23 11.32 1.97
CA ASP A 137 -16.21 12.27 1.45
C ASP A 137 -15.57 13.64 1.09
N GLU A 138 -14.24 13.79 1.20
CA GLU A 138 -13.53 15.02 0.85
C GLU A 138 -12.91 14.90 -0.54
N GLU A 139 -13.65 15.29 -1.57
CA GLU A 139 -13.29 15.14 -2.99
C GLU A 139 -11.98 15.84 -3.39
N LYS A 140 -11.51 16.83 -2.59
CA LYS A 140 -10.24 17.51 -2.83
C LYS A 140 -9.03 16.71 -2.39
N VAL A 141 -9.22 15.65 -1.59
CA VAL A 141 -8.17 14.72 -1.18
C VAL A 141 -8.13 13.56 -2.16
N TRP A 142 -7.13 13.53 -3.00
CA TRP A 142 -7.02 12.57 -4.10
C TRP A 142 -6.31 11.28 -3.70
N HIS A 143 -5.35 11.36 -2.80
CA HIS A 143 -4.65 10.19 -2.28
C HIS A 143 -4.08 10.45 -0.89
N ILE A 144 -3.73 9.39 -0.21
CA ILE A 144 -3.01 9.39 1.07
C ILE A 144 -1.58 8.93 0.79
N SER A 145 -0.58 9.64 1.31
CA SER A 145 0.84 9.24 1.21
C SER A 145 1.37 8.83 2.58
N GLY A 146 2.09 7.72 2.63
CA GLY A 146 2.81 7.25 3.82
C GLY A 146 4.20 7.84 3.97
N TRP A 147 4.61 8.68 3.04
CA TRP A 147 5.93 9.30 3.02
C TRP A 147 5.85 10.75 2.54
N ASN A 148 6.74 11.59 3.01
CA ASN A 148 6.95 12.96 2.54
C ASN A 148 8.43 13.27 2.38
N TYR A 149 8.73 14.26 1.56
CA TYR A 149 10.09 14.78 1.41
C TYR A 149 10.64 15.28 2.74
N PRO A 150 11.96 15.16 3.00
CA PRO A 150 12.58 15.74 4.18
C PRO A 150 12.51 17.27 4.09
N ILE A 151 11.51 17.84 4.77
CA ILE A 151 11.25 19.29 4.86
C ILE A 151 11.37 19.74 6.31
N ASP A 152 11.53 21.04 6.51
CA ASP A 152 11.36 21.61 7.85
C ASP A 152 9.89 21.53 8.26
N THR A 153 9.59 20.70 9.25
CA THR A 153 8.24 20.46 9.75
C THR A 153 7.83 21.43 10.87
N LYS A 154 8.65 22.42 11.17
CA LYS A 154 8.36 23.40 12.21
C LYS A 154 7.06 24.15 11.92
N GLY A 155 6.08 23.96 12.82
CA GLY A 155 4.75 24.59 12.69
C GLY A 155 3.77 23.81 11.81
N LEU A 156 4.13 22.61 11.34
CA LEU A 156 3.21 21.66 10.75
C LEU A 156 2.71 20.68 11.81
N ASP A 157 1.50 20.18 11.61
CA ASP A 157 0.96 19.04 12.36
C ASP A 157 1.63 17.74 11.92
N ASP A 158 1.45 16.64 12.68
CA ASP A 158 1.96 15.30 12.34
C ASP A 158 1.40 14.78 11.00
N VAL A 159 0.24 15.30 10.60
CA VAL A 159 -0.42 15.03 9.31
C VAL A 159 -0.78 16.36 8.66
N PHE A 160 -0.40 16.54 7.41
CA PHE A 160 -0.64 17.78 6.69
C PHE A 160 -0.97 17.53 5.22
N PHE A 161 -1.62 18.51 4.57
CA PHE A 161 -1.92 18.44 3.15
C PHE A 161 -0.73 18.88 2.30
N TRP A 162 -0.50 18.15 1.23
CA TRP A 162 0.56 18.41 0.27
C TRP A 162 0.00 18.42 -1.16
N ARG A 163 0.55 19.26 -2.03
CA ARG A 163 0.05 19.36 -3.40
C ARG A 163 0.68 18.39 -4.40
N LEU A 164 1.74 17.72 -4.00
CA LEU A 164 2.45 16.78 -4.85
C LEU A 164 2.06 15.34 -4.46
N MET A 165 1.77 14.54 -5.48
CA MET A 165 1.58 13.11 -5.30
C MET A 165 2.91 12.41 -5.02
N ASN A 166 2.90 11.43 -4.11
CA ASN A 166 4.05 10.57 -3.83
C ASN A 166 3.63 9.11 -3.94
N CYS A 167 4.43 8.31 -4.67
CA CYS A 167 4.13 6.89 -4.91
C CYS A 167 4.77 5.93 -3.90
N TRP A 168 5.44 6.42 -2.86
CA TRP A 168 6.13 5.57 -1.89
C TRP A 168 5.21 5.17 -0.72
N GLY A 169 4.39 4.14 -0.97
CA GLY A 169 3.36 3.72 -0.04
C GLY A 169 2.19 4.71 0.02
N TRP A 170 1.16 4.42 -0.74
CA TRP A 170 0.04 5.34 -0.93
C TRP A 170 -1.31 4.61 -0.92
N ALA A 171 -2.36 5.38 -0.77
CA ALA A 171 -3.72 4.86 -0.81
C ALA A 171 -4.65 5.83 -1.54
N THR A 172 -5.73 5.31 -2.14
CA THR A 172 -6.75 6.11 -2.85
C THR A 172 -8.08 5.37 -2.89
N TRP A 173 -9.07 6.01 -3.51
CA TRP A 173 -10.42 5.49 -3.71
C TRP A 173 -10.74 5.31 -5.20
N ALA A 174 -11.74 4.50 -5.51
CA ALA A 174 -12.13 4.18 -6.88
C ALA A 174 -12.58 5.40 -7.70
N ASP A 175 -13.28 6.33 -7.07
CA ASP A 175 -13.78 7.55 -7.71
C ASP A 175 -12.64 8.53 -8.06
N ARG A 176 -11.54 8.59 -7.26
CA ARG A 176 -10.36 9.40 -7.53
C ARG A 176 -9.45 8.76 -8.57
N TRP A 177 -9.34 7.44 -8.57
CA TRP A 177 -8.50 6.69 -9.52
C TRP A 177 -8.95 6.81 -10.98
N LYS A 178 -10.19 7.17 -11.23
CA LYS A 178 -10.77 7.33 -12.59
C LYS A 178 -10.26 8.56 -13.37
N HIS A 179 -9.61 9.49 -12.71
CA HIS A 179 -9.12 10.75 -13.29
C HIS A 179 -7.62 10.73 -13.52
#